data_b5cb987f9b9acc3aee88518f65f09814
#
_entry.id   b5cb987f9b9acc3aee88518f65f09814
#
_cell.length_a   1.000
_cell.length_b   1.000
_cell.length_c   1.000
_cell.angle_alpha   90.00
_cell.angle_beta   90.00
_cell.angle_gamma   90.00
#
_symmetry.space_group_name_H-M   'P 1'
#
loop_
_entity.id
_entity.type
_entity.pdbx_description
1 polymer ?
#
loop_
_entity_poly.entity_id
_entity_poly.type
_entity_poly.pdbx_seq_one_letter_code
_entity_poly.pdbx_strand_id
1 'polypeptide(L)'
;MNSWRQLAIATYTAPKDSRIYGTYEVDVTSVLQYIKEKREAGIHLTITYFVAAAIARALYEDMPEVNCFIRRGQVVARENADVFLSVNVGGEAMTGLVLRKCQELSATEIGQITQKVVAKKRQGEEEEGAFAAKDKLAKIPWPFRRPVFLFIKWWIFDMGWTFPFLKIKPDPFGSIMLTNIGTFGLHTGMPALFPIGKLPAVVAMGKIAKKPVVIDDQIVIRD
;
A
#
# COMPACT_ATOMS: atom_id res chain seq x y z
N MET A 1 12.65 16.23 -14.64
CA MET A 1 11.71 15.81 -13.59
C MET A 1 11.12 14.48 -14.01
N ASN A 2 11.14 13.45 -13.15
CA ASN A 2 10.63 12.12 -13.52
C ASN A 2 9.10 12.07 -13.62
N SER A 3 8.55 11.05 -14.30
CA SER A 3 7.11 10.90 -14.57
C SER A 3 6.28 10.83 -13.27
N TRP A 4 6.83 10.24 -12.20
CA TRP A 4 6.18 10.18 -10.89
C TRP A 4 5.93 11.57 -10.30
N ARG A 5 6.95 12.43 -10.28
CA ARG A 5 6.81 13.80 -9.76
C ARG A 5 5.84 14.64 -10.60
N GLN A 6 5.82 14.44 -11.91
CA GLN A 6 4.88 15.12 -12.79
C GLN A 6 3.43 14.70 -12.52
N LEU A 7 3.21 13.41 -12.29
CA LEU A 7 1.90 12.87 -11.93
C LEU A 7 1.48 13.36 -10.53
N ALA A 8 2.39 13.35 -9.57
CA ALA A 8 2.12 13.82 -8.22
C ALA A 8 1.64 15.28 -8.19
N ILE A 9 2.30 16.20 -8.91
CA ILE A 9 1.90 17.61 -9.01
C ILE A 9 0.47 17.74 -9.61
N ALA A 10 0.10 16.90 -10.56
CA ALA A 10 -1.24 16.93 -11.14
C ALA A 10 -2.31 16.34 -10.23
N THR A 11 -1.93 15.42 -9.34
CA THR A 11 -2.81 14.60 -8.51
C THR A 11 -3.09 15.26 -7.16
N TYR A 12 -2.03 15.71 -6.47
CA TYR A 12 -2.16 16.28 -5.15
C TYR A 12 -2.67 17.72 -5.20
N THR A 13 -3.63 18.03 -4.33
CA THR A 13 -4.15 19.38 -4.09
C THR A 13 -3.97 19.74 -2.63
N ALA A 14 -4.23 20.99 -2.26
CA ALA A 14 -4.28 21.36 -0.86
C ALA A 14 -5.27 20.45 -0.09
N PRO A 15 -4.93 20.02 1.13
CA PRO A 15 -5.80 19.13 1.91
C PRO A 15 -7.15 19.81 2.16
N LYS A 16 -8.22 19.11 1.75
CA LYS A 16 -9.62 19.52 2.01
C LYS A 16 -10.39 18.43 2.73
N ASP A 17 -9.73 17.35 3.06
CA ASP A 17 -10.29 16.16 3.66
C ASP A 17 -9.97 16.09 5.16
N SER A 18 -10.90 15.54 5.92
CA SER A 18 -10.70 15.25 7.35
C SER A 18 -9.97 13.91 7.45
N ARG A 19 -8.66 13.96 7.71
CA ARG A 19 -7.86 12.77 8.00
C ARG A 19 -7.71 12.61 9.49
N ILE A 20 -7.85 11.39 9.97
CA ILE A 20 -7.55 11.02 11.35
C ILE A 20 -6.23 10.25 11.33
N TYR A 21 -5.30 10.67 12.18
CA TYR A 21 -4.03 10.01 12.37
C TYR A 21 -4.03 9.31 13.72
N GLY A 22 -3.62 8.04 13.72
CA GLY A 22 -3.41 7.26 14.92
C GLY A 22 -2.05 6.59 14.89
N THR A 23 -1.41 6.50 16.05
CA THR A 23 -0.17 5.75 16.24
C THR A 23 -0.42 4.70 17.29
N TYR A 24 0.01 3.46 17.00
CA TYR A 24 -0.09 2.35 17.93
C TYR A 24 1.23 1.60 17.97
N GLU A 25 1.67 1.24 19.18
CA GLU A 25 2.88 0.45 19.38
C GLU A 25 2.48 -1.00 19.66
N VAL A 26 3.13 -1.92 18.97
CA VAL A 26 2.84 -3.36 19.06
C VAL A 26 4.12 -4.09 19.45
N ASP A 27 4.06 -4.95 20.46
CA ASP A 27 5.14 -5.87 20.77
C ASP A 27 5.26 -6.92 19.65
N VAL A 28 6.38 -6.93 18.98
CA VAL A 28 6.68 -7.84 17.86
C VAL A 28 7.74 -8.89 18.21
N THR A 29 8.13 -8.99 19.47
CA THR A 29 9.21 -9.88 19.94
C THR A 29 9.01 -11.33 19.48
N SER A 30 7.81 -11.90 19.71
CA SER A 30 7.49 -13.27 19.29
C SER A 30 7.44 -13.43 17.77
N VAL A 31 6.96 -12.42 17.06
CA VAL A 31 6.92 -12.41 15.58
C VAL A 31 8.33 -12.39 15.00
N LEU A 32 9.24 -11.59 15.59
CA LEU A 32 10.63 -11.55 15.17
C LEU A 32 11.35 -12.87 15.39
N GLN A 33 11.09 -13.53 16.50
CA GLN A 33 11.63 -14.87 16.76
C GLN A 33 11.12 -15.88 15.71
N TYR A 34 9.82 -15.90 15.44
CA TYR A 34 9.24 -16.74 14.39
C TYR A 34 9.85 -16.47 13.00
N ILE A 35 10.04 -15.20 12.64
CA ILE A 35 10.69 -14.81 11.40
C ILE A 35 12.12 -15.35 11.33
N LYS A 36 12.86 -15.28 12.45
CA LYS A 36 14.23 -15.79 12.54
C LYS A 36 14.28 -17.29 12.30
N GLU A 37 13.44 -18.07 12.99
CA GLU A 37 13.33 -19.51 12.83
C GLU A 37 13.00 -19.91 11.38
N LYS A 38 12.07 -19.20 10.73
CA LYS A 38 11.72 -19.45 9.33
C LYS A 38 12.87 -19.13 8.37
N ARG A 39 13.65 -18.07 8.65
CA ARG A 39 14.83 -17.73 7.85
C ARG A 39 15.94 -18.75 7.99
N GLU A 40 16.16 -19.30 9.19
CA GLU A 40 17.10 -20.38 9.42
C GLU A 40 16.71 -21.66 8.66
N ALA A 41 15.41 -21.88 8.47
CA ALA A 41 14.86 -22.95 7.63
C ALA A 41 14.88 -22.61 6.11
N GLY A 42 15.54 -21.53 5.69
CA GLY A 42 15.66 -21.12 4.27
C GLY A 42 14.45 -20.39 3.71
N ILE A 43 13.45 -20.04 4.54
CA ILE A 43 12.24 -19.32 4.10
C ILE A 43 12.44 -17.82 4.29
N HIS A 44 12.43 -17.06 3.20
CA HIS A 44 12.59 -15.61 3.25
C HIS A 44 11.29 -14.94 3.72
N LEU A 45 11.19 -14.67 5.01
CA LEU A 45 10.07 -14.00 5.66
C LEU A 45 10.50 -12.64 6.21
N THR A 46 9.62 -11.64 6.11
CA THR A 46 9.81 -10.30 6.67
C THR A 46 8.60 -9.88 7.50
N ILE A 47 8.82 -8.97 8.45
CA ILE A 47 7.74 -8.40 9.25
C ILE A 47 6.65 -7.76 8.37
N THR A 48 7.03 -7.15 7.24
CA THR A 48 6.10 -6.51 6.32
C THR A 48 5.10 -7.50 5.72
N TYR A 49 5.52 -8.71 5.39
CA TYR A 49 4.63 -9.75 4.87
C TYR A 49 3.69 -10.29 5.94
N PHE A 50 4.19 -10.41 7.15
CA PHE A 50 3.39 -10.81 8.30
C PHE A 50 2.28 -9.80 8.59
N VAL A 51 2.65 -8.51 8.65
CA VAL A 51 1.69 -7.42 8.89
C VAL A 51 0.69 -7.31 7.73
N ALA A 52 1.11 -7.52 6.47
CA ALA A 52 0.18 -7.53 5.34
C ALA A 52 -0.89 -8.61 5.48
N ALA A 53 -0.49 -9.83 5.87
CA ALA A 53 -1.44 -10.92 6.11
C ALA A 53 -2.39 -10.62 7.28
N ALA A 54 -1.87 -10.07 8.39
CA ALA A 54 -2.66 -9.72 9.56
C ALA A 54 -3.71 -8.64 9.26
N ILE A 55 -3.30 -7.56 8.59
CA ILE A 55 -4.20 -6.47 8.21
C ILE A 55 -5.29 -6.95 7.25
N ALA A 56 -4.94 -7.80 6.29
CA ALA A 56 -5.91 -8.32 5.34
C ALA A 56 -6.99 -9.16 6.02
N ARG A 57 -6.61 -10.01 6.98
CA ARG A 57 -7.56 -10.80 7.76
C ARG A 57 -8.42 -9.92 8.65
N ALA A 58 -7.82 -8.97 9.37
CA ALA A 58 -8.56 -8.04 10.21
C ALA A 58 -9.61 -7.22 9.40
N LEU A 59 -9.25 -6.75 8.20
CA LEU A 59 -10.19 -6.07 7.31
C LEU A 59 -11.31 -6.96 6.79
N TYR A 60 -11.04 -8.24 6.59
CA TYR A 60 -12.00 -9.18 6.03
C TYR A 60 -12.94 -9.75 7.11
N GLU A 61 -12.40 -10.09 8.29
CA GLU A 61 -13.11 -10.80 9.35
C GLU A 61 -13.66 -9.84 10.41
N ASP A 62 -12.83 -8.88 10.88
CA ASP A 62 -13.15 -8.05 12.05
C ASP A 62 -13.77 -6.70 11.68
N MET A 63 -13.39 -6.13 10.52
CA MET A 63 -13.78 -4.76 10.14
C MET A 63 -14.25 -4.67 8.68
N PRO A 64 -15.22 -5.49 8.23
CA PRO A 64 -15.67 -5.50 6.85
C PRO A 64 -16.29 -4.16 6.41
N GLU A 65 -16.84 -3.36 7.33
CA GLU A 65 -17.40 -2.04 7.08
C GLU A 65 -16.33 -1.00 6.67
N VAL A 66 -15.07 -1.20 7.06
CA VAL A 66 -13.94 -0.37 6.63
C VAL A 66 -13.47 -0.78 5.22
N ASN A 67 -13.70 -2.03 4.83
CA ASN A 67 -13.32 -2.55 3.52
C ASN A 67 -14.29 -2.10 2.42
N CYS A 68 -14.44 -0.81 2.26
CA CYS A 68 -15.36 -0.20 1.30
C CYS A 68 -14.71 0.98 0.58
N PHE A 69 -15.40 1.49 -0.43
CA PHE A 69 -15.03 2.71 -1.15
C PHE A 69 -16.28 3.43 -1.68
N ILE A 70 -16.13 4.70 -2.05
CA ILE A 70 -17.25 5.50 -2.59
C ILE A 70 -17.20 5.45 -4.13
N ARG A 71 -18.34 5.06 -4.72
CA ARG A 71 -18.57 5.08 -6.17
C ARG A 71 -19.97 5.61 -6.46
N ARG A 72 -20.08 6.57 -7.38
CA ARG A 72 -21.37 7.21 -7.74
C ARG A 72 -22.16 7.71 -6.53
N GLY A 73 -21.46 8.24 -5.52
CA GLY A 73 -22.07 8.73 -4.29
C GLY A 73 -22.55 7.65 -3.31
N GLN A 74 -22.30 6.38 -3.60
CA GLN A 74 -22.69 5.26 -2.73
C GLN A 74 -21.47 4.58 -2.13
N VAL A 75 -21.62 4.06 -0.92
CA VAL A 75 -20.62 3.19 -0.28
C VAL A 75 -20.75 1.80 -0.90
N VAL A 76 -19.64 1.30 -1.44
CA VAL A 76 -19.55 -0.01 -2.08
C VAL A 76 -18.57 -0.86 -1.29
N ALA A 77 -19.04 -1.97 -0.74
CA ALA A 77 -18.20 -2.95 -0.07
C ALA A 77 -17.28 -3.67 -1.08
N ARG A 78 -16.07 -4.01 -0.64
CA ARG A 78 -15.16 -4.88 -1.38
C ARG A 78 -15.38 -6.33 -0.96
N GLU A 79 -15.38 -7.23 -1.92
CA GLU A 79 -15.55 -8.67 -1.67
C GLU A 79 -14.30 -9.31 -1.04
N ASN A 80 -13.13 -8.74 -1.29
CA ASN A 80 -11.85 -9.26 -0.82
C ASN A 80 -11.04 -8.15 -0.15
N ALA A 81 -10.12 -8.54 0.73
CA ALA A 81 -9.14 -7.63 1.32
C ALA A 81 -7.86 -7.66 0.48
N ASP A 82 -7.75 -6.72 -0.44
CA ASP A 82 -6.58 -6.54 -1.30
C ASP A 82 -5.61 -5.53 -0.66
N VAL A 83 -4.36 -5.89 -0.50
CA VAL A 83 -3.35 -5.02 0.12
C VAL A 83 -2.40 -4.46 -0.92
N PHE A 84 -2.33 -3.12 -1.01
CA PHE A 84 -1.30 -2.45 -1.80
C PHE A 84 -0.01 -2.35 -0.97
N LEU A 85 0.99 -3.12 -1.36
CA LEU A 85 2.30 -3.10 -0.74
C LEU A 85 3.24 -2.15 -1.49
N SER A 86 3.72 -1.11 -0.82
CA SER A 86 4.77 -0.23 -1.36
C SER A 86 6.11 -0.94 -1.26
N VAL A 87 6.79 -1.10 -2.39
CA VAL A 87 8.06 -1.81 -2.50
C VAL A 87 9.11 -0.91 -3.14
N ASN A 88 10.30 -0.86 -2.54
CA ASN A 88 11.45 -0.21 -3.14
C ASN A 88 12.20 -1.22 -4.02
N VAL A 89 12.22 -0.97 -5.32
CA VAL A 89 12.89 -1.86 -6.31
C VAL A 89 14.32 -1.44 -6.61
N GLY A 90 14.75 -0.33 -6.00
CA GLY A 90 16.02 0.33 -6.30
C GLY A 90 15.83 1.53 -7.25
N GLY A 91 16.59 2.61 -7.01
CA GLY A 91 16.46 3.88 -7.73
C GLY A 91 15.44 4.86 -7.13
N GLU A 92 15.11 5.90 -7.88
CA GLU A 92 14.22 6.98 -7.40
C GLU A 92 12.72 6.64 -7.46
N ALA A 93 12.33 5.52 -8.08
CA ALA A 93 10.94 5.19 -8.30
C ALA A 93 10.41 4.25 -7.21
N MET A 94 9.50 4.75 -6.40
CA MET A 94 8.62 3.90 -5.60
C MET A 94 7.68 3.15 -6.54
N THR A 95 7.62 1.84 -6.38
CA THR A 95 6.64 0.99 -7.06
C THR A 95 5.74 0.34 -6.05
N GLY A 96 4.62 -0.17 -6.50
CA GLY A 96 3.68 -0.87 -5.65
C GLY A 96 3.23 -2.19 -6.28
N LEU A 97 2.83 -3.08 -5.42
CA LEU A 97 2.27 -4.38 -5.75
C LEU A 97 0.91 -4.50 -5.06
N VAL A 98 -0.12 -4.90 -5.80
CA VAL A 98 -1.41 -5.23 -5.19
C VAL A 98 -1.46 -6.73 -4.96
N LEU A 99 -1.49 -7.12 -3.70
CA LEU A 99 -1.74 -8.48 -3.26
C LEU A 99 -3.25 -8.71 -3.27
N ARG A 100 -3.74 -9.46 -4.25
CA ARG A 100 -5.16 -9.77 -4.39
C ARG A 100 -5.55 -10.92 -3.46
N LYS A 101 -6.75 -10.84 -2.88
CA LYS A 101 -7.27 -11.82 -1.92
C LYS A 101 -6.28 -12.11 -0.80
N CYS A 102 -5.68 -11.05 -0.27
CA CYS A 102 -4.57 -11.17 0.69
C CYS A 102 -5.00 -11.86 2.00
N GLN A 103 -6.29 -11.85 2.34
CA GLN A 103 -6.86 -12.57 3.48
C GLN A 103 -6.65 -14.10 3.38
N GLU A 104 -6.55 -14.65 2.18
CA GLU A 104 -6.36 -16.08 1.95
C GLU A 104 -4.86 -16.48 1.95
N LEU A 105 -3.96 -15.49 1.87
CA LEU A 105 -2.53 -15.73 1.75
C LEU A 105 -1.83 -15.82 3.10
N SER A 106 -0.90 -16.75 3.20
CA SER A 106 0.09 -16.77 4.29
C SER A 106 1.18 -15.73 4.08
N ALA A 107 1.86 -15.32 5.14
CA ALA A 107 3.01 -14.40 5.03
C ALA A 107 4.13 -14.95 4.14
N THR A 108 4.29 -16.26 4.05
CA THR A 108 5.27 -16.94 3.19
C THR A 108 4.88 -16.80 1.71
N GLU A 109 3.62 -17.03 1.37
CA GLU A 109 3.11 -16.87 -0.01
C GLU A 109 3.19 -15.41 -0.46
N ILE A 110 2.84 -14.46 0.43
CA ILE A 110 3.03 -13.03 0.18
C ILE A 110 4.50 -12.73 -0.17
N GLY A 111 5.43 -13.32 0.59
CA GLY A 111 6.86 -13.18 0.34
C GLY A 111 7.26 -13.70 -1.04
N GLN A 112 6.81 -14.88 -1.42
CA GLN A 112 7.09 -15.49 -2.73
C GLN A 112 6.52 -14.65 -3.89
N ILE A 113 5.28 -14.19 -3.77
CA ILE A 113 4.63 -13.33 -4.77
C ILE A 113 5.42 -12.03 -4.91
N THR A 114 5.76 -11.39 -3.78
CA THR A 114 6.48 -10.12 -3.78
C THR A 114 7.85 -10.27 -4.43
N GLN A 115 8.61 -11.32 -4.09
CA GLN A 115 9.93 -11.56 -4.69
C GLN A 115 9.85 -11.77 -6.21
N LYS A 116 8.88 -12.56 -6.68
CA LYS A 116 8.65 -12.78 -8.11
C LYS A 116 8.36 -11.46 -8.85
N VAL A 117 7.49 -10.62 -8.29
CA VAL A 117 7.14 -9.33 -8.90
C VAL A 117 8.34 -8.36 -8.88
N VAL A 118 9.09 -8.30 -7.77
CA VAL A 118 10.28 -7.46 -7.68
C VAL A 118 11.35 -7.90 -8.68
N ALA A 119 11.57 -9.20 -8.85
CA ALA A 119 12.53 -9.74 -9.82
C ALA A 119 12.16 -9.32 -11.26
N LYS A 120 10.89 -9.49 -11.66
CA LYS A 120 10.37 -9.07 -12.96
C LYS A 120 10.56 -7.56 -13.21
N LYS A 121 10.20 -6.73 -12.22
CA LYS A 121 10.38 -5.28 -12.33
C LYS A 121 11.83 -4.84 -12.45
N ARG A 122 12.77 -5.55 -11.80
CA ARG A 122 14.21 -5.30 -11.96
C ARG A 122 14.71 -5.64 -13.37
N GLN A 123 14.03 -6.56 -14.07
CA GLN A 123 14.32 -6.92 -15.47
C GLN A 123 13.69 -5.95 -16.47
N GLY A 124 12.98 -4.91 -16.03
CA GLY A 124 12.39 -3.88 -16.89
C GLY A 124 11.03 -4.26 -17.47
N GLU A 125 10.36 -5.26 -16.93
CA GLU A 125 8.98 -5.57 -17.34
C GLU A 125 8.04 -4.40 -17.03
N GLU A 126 7.07 -4.16 -17.92
CA GLU A 126 6.12 -3.06 -17.83
C GLU A 126 5.36 -3.06 -16.49
N GLU A 127 5.14 -1.88 -15.95
CA GLU A 127 4.30 -1.70 -14.78
C GLU A 127 2.84 -2.01 -15.11
N GLU A 128 2.24 -2.89 -14.34
CA GLU A 128 0.81 -3.18 -14.38
C GLU A 128 0.05 -2.42 -13.29
N GLY A 129 -1.24 -2.19 -13.51
CA GLY A 129 -2.13 -1.62 -12.52
C GLY A 129 -2.15 -0.10 -12.49
N ALA A 130 -2.15 0.49 -11.29
CA ALA A 130 -2.36 1.93 -11.10
C ALA A 130 -1.34 2.84 -11.81
N PHE A 131 -0.12 2.35 -12.01
CA PHE A 131 0.98 3.11 -12.58
C PHE A 131 1.24 2.81 -14.06
N ALA A 132 0.49 1.88 -14.68
CA ALA A 132 0.68 1.49 -16.08
C ALA A 132 0.57 2.66 -17.08
N ALA A 133 -0.22 3.66 -16.76
CA ALA A 133 -0.42 4.83 -17.61
C ALA A 133 0.41 6.07 -17.21
N LYS A 134 1.30 5.96 -16.20
CA LYS A 134 2.04 7.12 -15.65
C LYS A 134 2.82 7.87 -16.71
N ASP A 135 3.52 7.14 -17.58
CA ASP A 135 4.37 7.75 -18.62
C ASP A 135 3.55 8.38 -19.74
N LYS A 136 2.40 7.79 -20.09
CA LYS A 136 1.45 8.37 -21.03
C LYS A 136 0.86 9.67 -20.49
N LEU A 137 0.43 9.68 -19.23
CA LEU A 137 -0.12 10.87 -18.57
C LEU A 137 0.95 11.95 -18.35
N ALA A 138 2.19 11.57 -18.05
CA ALA A 138 3.29 12.50 -17.86
C ALA A 138 3.67 13.26 -19.14
N LYS A 139 3.46 12.67 -20.33
CA LYS A 139 3.71 13.30 -21.64
C LYS A 139 2.72 14.42 -21.99
N ILE A 140 1.59 14.51 -21.29
CA ILE A 140 0.60 15.56 -21.52
C ILE A 140 1.21 16.91 -21.08
N PRO A 141 1.24 17.94 -21.98
CA PRO A 141 1.82 19.23 -21.63
C PRO A 141 0.99 19.96 -20.57
N TRP A 142 1.67 20.74 -19.75
CA TRP A 142 1.02 21.72 -18.87
C TRP A 142 0.44 22.87 -19.75
N PRO A 143 -0.81 23.33 -19.57
CA PRO A 143 -1.71 23.17 -18.43
C PRO A 143 -2.75 22.03 -18.58
N PHE A 144 -2.75 21.26 -19.66
CA PHE A 144 -3.79 20.26 -19.98
C PHE A 144 -3.71 19.00 -19.09
N ARG A 145 -2.56 18.74 -18.48
CA ARG A 145 -2.32 17.53 -17.67
C ARG A 145 -3.34 17.38 -16.54
N ARG A 146 -3.61 18.45 -15.80
CA ARG A 146 -4.55 18.41 -14.66
C ARG A 146 -6.00 18.22 -15.10
N PRO A 147 -6.57 18.94 -16.05
CA PRO A 147 -7.92 18.69 -16.57
C PRO A 147 -8.10 17.27 -17.09
N VAL A 148 -7.15 16.77 -17.88
CA VAL A 148 -7.19 15.40 -18.41
C VAL A 148 -7.15 14.37 -17.28
N PHE A 149 -6.26 14.56 -16.31
CA PHE A 149 -6.18 13.70 -15.14
C PHE A 149 -7.50 13.69 -14.34
N LEU A 150 -8.11 14.85 -14.11
CA LEU A 150 -9.39 14.97 -13.40
C LEU A 150 -10.52 14.28 -14.17
N PHE A 151 -10.54 14.40 -15.50
CA PHE A 151 -11.49 13.70 -16.35
C PHE A 151 -11.32 12.18 -16.25
N ILE A 152 -10.08 11.68 -16.37
CA ILE A 152 -9.77 10.24 -16.22
C ILE A 152 -10.15 9.76 -14.83
N LYS A 153 -9.84 10.54 -13.79
CA LYS A 153 -10.24 10.24 -12.41
C LYS A 153 -11.75 10.08 -12.31
N TRP A 154 -12.50 11.06 -12.77
CA TRP A 154 -13.96 11.02 -12.74
C TRP A 154 -14.51 9.82 -13.51
N TRP A 155 -14.03 9.59 -14.74
CA TRP A 155 -14.50 8.53 -15.61
C TRP A 155 -14.21 7.14 -15.05
N ILE A 156 -12.96 6.87 -14.71
CA ILE A 156 -12.53 5.53 -14.29
C ILE A 156 -12.85 5.28 -12.81
N PHE A 157 -12.43 6.19 -11.92
CA PHE A 157 -12.49 5.92 -10.50
C PHE A 157 -13.84 6.31 -9.88
N ASP A 158 -14.45 7.41 -10.32
CA ASP A 158 -15.73 7.84 -9.74
C ASP A 158 -16.93 7.16 -10.41
N MET A 159 -16.91 7.01 -11.75
CA MET A 159 -17.99 6.33 -12.47
C MET A 159 -17.79 4.81 -12.58
N GLY A 160 -16.53 4.33 -12.53
CA GLY A 160 -16.21 2.91 -12.64
C GLY A 160 -16.16 2.40 -14.08
N TRP A 161 -16.12 3.32 -15.07
CA TRP A 161 -16.00 2.95 -16.48
C TRP A 161 -14.54 2.70 -16.86
N THR A 162 -14.28 1.82 -17.82
CA THR A 162 -12.92 1.48 -18.23
C THR A 162 -12.63 1.97 -19.64
N PHE A 163 -11.39 2.39 -19.86
CA PHE A 163 -10.84 2.61 -21.19
C PHE A 163 -9.96 1.40 -21.56
N PRO A 164 -10.32 0.60 -22.57
CA PRO A 164 -9.55 -0.60 -22.94
C PRO A 164 -8.07 -0.32 -23.24
N PHE A 165 -7.76 0.85 -23.79
CA PHE A 165 -6.40 1.24 -24.17
C PHE A 165 -5.53 1.74 -23.02
N LEU A 166 -6.11 2.12 -21.87
CA LEU A 166 -5.35 2.61 -20.70
C LEU A 166 -4.95 1.51 -19.74
N LYS A 167 -5.58 0.32 -19.80
CA LYS A 167 -5.34 -0.82 -18.90
C LYS A 167 -5.44 -0.47 -17.40
N ILE A 168 -6.16 0.62 -17.06
CA ILE A 168 -6.38 1.06 -15.67
C ILE A 168 -7.67 0.44 -15.17
N LYS A 169 -7.58 -0.23 -14.02
CA LYS A 169 -8.76 -0.79 -13.34
C LYS A 169 -9.43 0.29 -12.47
N PRO A 170 -10.77 0.22 -12.27
CA PRO A 170 -11.50 1.18 -11.43
C PRO A 170 -11.11 1.16 -9.94
N ASP A 171 -10.54 0.07 -9.45
CA ASP A 171 -10.01 -0.08 -8.09
C ASP A 171 -8.57 -0.63 -8.15
N PRO A 172 -7.59 0.24 -8.49
CA PRO A 172 -6.24 -0.20 -8.78
C PRO A 172 -5.37 -0.38 -7.52
N PHE A 173 -5.80 0.10 -6.35
CA PHE A 173 -5.03 0.06 -5.11
C PHE A 173 -5.57 -0.93 -4.09
N GLY A 174 -6.77 -1.49 -4.32
CA GLY A 174 -7.40 -2.43 -3.39
C GLY A 174 -7.91 -1.78 -2.10
N SER A 175 -7.86 -2.51 -1.00
CA SER A 175 -8.52 -2.18 0.26
C SER A 175 -7.73 -1.25 1.16
N ILE A 176 -6.41 -1.46 1.25
CA ILE A 176 -5.53 -0.71 2.14
C ILE A 176 -4.12 -0.63 1.56
N MET A 177 -3.41 0.43 1.88
CA MET A 177 -1.99 0.57 1.53
C MET A 177 -1.12 0.29 2.76
N LEU A 178 -0.10 -0.53 2.56
CA LEU A 178 0.94 -0.80 3.55
C LEU A 178 2.28 -0.29 3.04
N THR A 179 2.94 0.54 3.84
CA THR A 179 4.29 1.04 3.56
C THR A 179 5.20 0.83 4.75
N ASN A 180 6.45 0.45 4.50
CA ASN A 180 7.45 0.28 5.55
C ASN A 180 8.45 1.43 5.50
N ILE A 181 8.27 2.41 6.37
CA ILE A 181 9.17 3.56 6.51
C ILE A 181 10.35 3.28 7.44
N GLY A 182 10.29 2.20 8.21
CA GLY A 182 11.38 1.75 9.07
C GLY A 182 12.65 1.38 8.28
N THR A 183 12.53 1.01 7.02
CA THR A 183 13.66 0.80 6.10
C THR A 183 14.47 2.06 5.84
N PHE A 184 13.89 3.24 6.03
CA PHE A 184 14.55 4.55 5.96
C PHE A 184 15.01 5.05 7.32
N GLY A 185 14.92 4.22 8.37
CA GLY A 185 15.30 4.58 9.74
C GLY A 185 14.26 5.41 10.50
N LEU A 186 13.09 5.68 9.93
CA LEU A 186 12.05 6.47 10.54
C LEU A 186 11.23 5.66 11.54
N HIS A 187 10.99 6.20 12.73
CA HIS A 187 10.16 5.57 13.76
C HIS A 187 8.66 5.83 13.52
N THR A 188 8.34 7.02 13.06
CA THR A 188 6.96 7.45 12.82
C THR A 188 6.87 8.22 11.52
N GLY A 189 5.75 8.09 10.82
CA GLY A 189 5.46 8.86 9.63
C GLY A 189 3.98 8.85 9.31
N MET A 190 3.51 9.92 8.73
CA MET A 190 2.11 10.11 8.37
C MET A 190 2.00 10.24 6.85
N PRO A 191 1.92 9.12 6.12
CA PRO A 191 1.83 9.14 4.67
C PRO A 191 0.52 9.76 4.23
N ALA A 192 0.58 10.53 3.14
CA ALA A 192 -0.63 11.04 2.52
C ALA A 192 -1.39 9.93 1.81
N LEU A 193 -2.70 9.89 1.97
CA LEU A 193 -3.58 9.05 1.15
C LEU A 193 -3.46 9.45 -0.32
N PHE A 194 -3.26 8.47 -1.19
CA PHE A 194 -3.19 8.73 -2.62
C PHE A 194 -4.59 9.10 -3.15
N PRO A 195 -4.78 10.30 -3.72
CA PRO A 195 -6.12 10.86 -3.95
C PRO A 195 -7.04 10.04 -4.87
N ILE A 196 -6.47 9.18 -5.72
CA ILE A 196 -7.24 8.32 -6.63
C ILE A 196 -7.42 6.89 -6.08
N GLY A 197 -6.75 6.57 -4.97
CA GLY A 197 -6.72 5.21 -4.42
C GLY A 197 -8.04 4.77 -3.82
N LYS A 198 -8.90 5.72 -3.43
CA LYS A 198 -10.15 5.44 -2.68
C LYS A 198 -9.95 4.49 -1.50
N LEU A 199 -8.76 4.59 -0.91
CA LEU A 199 -8.37 3.78 0.23
C LEU A 199 -8.94 4.40 1.50
N PRO A 200 -9.54 3.61 2.39
CA PRO A 200 -9.98 4.09 3.70
C PRO A 200 -8.79 4.42 4.61
N ALA A 201 -7.67 3.71 4.46
CA ALA A 201 -6.51 3.90 5.31
C ALA A 201 -5.18 3.60 4.61
N VAL A 202 -4.11 4.16 5.18
CA VAL A 202 -2.72 3.76 4.91
C VAL A 202 -2.07 3.39 6.23
N VAL A 203 -1.44 2.24 6.26
CA VAL A 203 -0.63 1.80 7.41
C VAL A 203 0.84 2.04 7.11
N ALA A 204 1.49 2.84 7.94
CA ALA A 204 2.94 3.06 7.89
C ALA A 204 3.61 2.31 9.03
N MET A 205 4.46 1.34 8.68
CA MET A 205 5.27 0.64 9.67
C MET A 205 6.53 1.42 9.95
N GLY A 206 6.74 1.79 11.22
CA GLY A 206 7.97 2.42 11.68
C GLY A 206 9.12 1.43 11.89
N LYS A 207 10.27 1.98 12.28
CA LYS A 207 11.44 1.19 12.63
C LYS A 207 11.19 0.44 13.94
N ILE A 208 11.47 -0.86 13.95
CA ILE A 208 11.47 -1.66 15.17
C ILE A 208 12.60 -1.20 16.08
N ALA A 209 12.28 -0.99 17.34
CA ALA A 209 13.24 -0.53 18.34
C ALA A 209 12.90 -1.12 19.70
N LYS A 210 13.92 -1.47 20.45
CA LYS A 210 13.76 -1.93 21.85
C LYS A 210 13.24 -0.79 22.71
N LYS A 211 12.14 -1.05 23.41
CA LYS A 211 11.52 -0.12 24.36
C LYS A 211 11.25 -0.76 25.71
N PRO A 212 11.35 -0.01 26.81
CA PRO A 212 10.85 -0.47 28.09
C PRO A 212 9.31 -0.43 28.07
N VAL A 213 8.69 -1.53 28.42
CA VAL A 213 7.22 -1.67 28.56
C VAL A 213 6.92 -2.25 29.92
N VAL A 214 5.74 -1.94 30.46
CA VAL A 214 5.28 -2.51 31.72
C VAL A 214 4.38 -3.71 31.41
N ILE A 215 4.79 -4.88 31.92
CA ILE A 215 4.01 -6.12 31.86
C ILE A 215 3.97 -6.70 33.26
N ASP A 216 2.78 -6.98 33.78
CA ASP A 216 2.58 -7.50 35.14
C ASP A 216 3.33 -6.70 36.24
N ASP A 217 3.20 -5.38 36.19
CA ASP A 217 3.87 -4.40 37.06
C ASP A 217 5.40 -4.42 37.03
N GLN A 218 6.00 -5.07 36.05
CA GLN A 218 7.46 -5.13 35.86
C GLN A 218 7.86 -4.42 34.57
N ILE A 219 8.97 -3.67 34.63
CA ILE A 219 9.56 -3.06 33.44
C ILE A 219 10.38 -4.12 32.71
N VAL A 220 9.95 -4.45 31.48
CA VAL A 220 10.64 -5.39 30.60
C VAL A 220 11.00 -4.72 29.29
N ILE A 221 12.06 -5.20 28.63
CA ILE A 221 12.46 -4.71 27.31
C ILE A 221 11.78 -5.57 26.25
N ARG A 222 11.07 -4.92 25.32
CA ARG A 222 10.41 -5.56 24.18
C ARG A 222 10.82 -4.87 22.87
N ASP A 223 10.71 -5.62 21.74
CA ASP A 223 10.93 -5.12 20.39
C ASP A 223 9.65 -4.61 19.76
#